data_ecde16c4502b6c6bae83d4c343b8b55e
#
_entry.id   ecde16c4502b6c6bae83d4c343b8b55e
#
_cell.length_a   1.000
_cell.length_b   1.000
_cell.length_c   1.000
_cell.angle_alpha   90.00
_cell.angle_beta   90.00
_cell.angle_gamma   90.00
#
_symmetry.space_group_name_H-M   'P 1'
#
loop_
_entity.id
_entity.type
_entity.pdbx_description
1 polymer ?
#
loop_
_entity_poly.entity_id
_entity_poly.type
_entity_poly.pdbx_seq_one_letter_code
_entity_poly.pdbx_strand_id
1 'polypeptide(L)'
;MKEPLKGVNTQMADPNEAPTVPQPAATVLLVRDTQEDGIEVFLIERAAKTNFGGAYVFPGGKVDLEDSSDEFSEICQGVSDEEASSALGIEKGGLAYWVAVIRECFEEVGILLAYRKEGGNFDPEDESEKERFVNYRNRLNDGEKVLANMCESEELFLATDRLAYLAHWITPKIEKRRYDTRFFIAQAPEGQEAIHDGSESVNSIWIKPEEALKQFEEGKLLMIMPTIKNLESICGFSNTKELLESKNAINPYDIATIEPKFFMENG
;
A
#
# COMPACT_ATOMS: atom_id res chain seq x y z
N MET A 1 -23.04 0.67 -17.07
CA MET A 1 -21.81 0.34 -16.31
C MET A 1 -21.81 -1.15 -16.04
N LYS A 2 -20.78 -1.90 -16.45
CA LYS A 2 -20.68 -3.33 -16.10
C LYS A 2 -20.55 -3.44 -14.58
N GLU A 3 -21.24 -4.42 -13.98
CA GLU A 3 -21.18 -4.71 -12.54
C GLU A 3 -19.69 -4.88 -12.12
N PRO A 4 -19.16 -4.03 -11.26
CA PRO A 4 -17.70 -3.99 -11.02
C PRO A 4 -17.17 -5.10 -10.11
N LEU A 5 -17.96 -6.09 -9.73
CA LEU A 5 -17.58 -7.07 -8.71
C LEU A 5 -17.88 -8.54 -9.09
N LYS A 6 -18.24 -8.85 -10.35
CA LYS A 6 -18.38 -10.26 -10.75
C LYS A 6 -17.02 -10.94 -10.73
N GLY A 7 -16.80 -11.83 -9.76
CA GLY A 7 -15.59 -12.64 -9.63
C GLY A 7 -14.72 -12.30 -8.41
N VAL A 8 -14.96 -11.19 -7.72
CA VAL A 8 -14.22 -10.83 -6.52
C VAL A 8 -14.93 -11.37 -5.28
N ASN A 9 -14.19 -12.07 -4.40
CA ASN A 9 -14.74 -12.62 -3.16
C ASN A 9 -14.99 -11.51 -2.13
N THR A 10 -16.25 -11.06 -1.97
CA THR A 10 -16.70 -10.11 -0.95
C THR A 10 -17.85 -10.67 -0.15
N GLN A 11 -18.01 -10.19 1.07
CA GLN A 11 -19.12 -10.56 1.96
C GLN A 11 -20.01 -9.34 2.20
N MET A 12 -21.27 -9.45 1.81
CA MET A 12 -22.26 -8.41 2.06
C MET A 12 -22.63 -8.33 3.54
N ALA A 13 -22.84 -7.11 4.05
CA ALA A 13 -23.38 -6.88 5.38
C ALA A 13 -24.88 -7.25 5.44
N ASP A 14 -25.37 -7.64 6.62
CA ASP A 14 -26.80 -7.77 6.84
C ASP A 14 -27.45 -6.37 6.81
N PRO A 15 -28.43 -6.11 5.94
CA PRO A 15 -29.08 -4.80 5.84
C PRO A 15 -29.84 -4.39 7.12
N ASN A 16 -30.09 -5.34 8.05
CA ASN A 16 -30.77 -5.08 9.33
C ASN A 16 -29.80 -4.79 10.47
N GLU A 17 -28.51 -4.94 10.26
CA GLU A 17 -27.47 -4.65 11.24
C GLU A 17 -26.82 -3.28 10.98
N ALA A 18 -26.30 -2.64 12.04
CA ALA A 18 -25.53 -1.43 11.87
C ALA A 18 -24.24 -1.73 11.09
N PRO A 19 -23.82 -0.86 10.16
CA PRO A 19 -22.57 -1.06 9.43
C PRO A 19 -21.37 -1.21 10.37
N THR A 20 -20.48 -2.12 10.06
CA THR A 20 -19.22 -2.30 10.82
C THR A 20 -18.36 -1.04 10.75
N VAL A 21 -17.63 -0.76 11.83
CA VAL A 21 -16.64 0.33 11.85
C VAL A 21 -15.49 -0.04 10.92
N PRO A 22 -15.09 0.85 10.00
CA PRO A 22 -13.95 0.59 9.14
C PRO A 22 -12.66 0.45 9.95
N GLN A 23 -11.82 -0.53 9.61
CA GLN A 23 -10.51 -0.72 10.24
C GLN A 23 -9.48 0.15 9.54
N PRO A 24 -8.61 0.84 10.28
CA PRO A 24 -7.49 1.57 9.71
C PRO A 24 -6.62 0.66 8.84
N ALA A 25 -6.26 1.15 7.66
CA ALA A 25 -5.42 0.42 6.71
C ALA A 25 -4.55 1.39 5.89
N ALA A 26 -3.43 0.89 5.40
CA ALA A 26 -2.50 1.65 4.59
C ALA A 26 -2.01 0.80 3.40
N THR A 27 -1.86 1.42 2.24
CA THR A 27 -1.54 0.75 0.98
C THR A 27 -0.55 1.59 0.18
N VAL A 28 0.41 0.98 -0.50
CA VAL A 28 1.42 1.68 -1.30
C VAL A 28 1.36 1.30 -2.77
N LEU A 29 1.34 2.32 -3.63
CA LEU A 29 1.64 2.18 -5.04
C LEU A 29 3.17 2.24 -5.20
N LEU A 30 3.82 1.07 -5.30
CA LEU A 30 5.22 1.02 -5.68
C LEU A 30 5.34 1.27 -7.17
N VAL A 31 6.12 2.26 -7.56
CA VAL A 31 6.35 2.63 -8.95
C VAL A 31 7.82 2.58 -9.31
N ARG A 32 8.13 2.32 -10.56
CA ARG A 32 9.49 2.38 -11.11
C ARG A 32 9.46 2.94 -12.53
N ASP A 33 10.60 3.45 -12.98
CA ASP A 33 10.79 3.84 -14.37
C ASP A 33 10.87 2.60 -15.27
N THR A 34 10.35 2.70 -16.47
CA THR A 34 10.55 1.68 -17.51
C THR A 34 11.88 1.93 -18.23
N GLN A 35 12.33 0.95 -19.02
CA GLN A 35 13.50 1.15 -19.91
C GLN A 35 13.21 2.13 -21.06
N GLU A 36 11.94 2.31 -21.39
CA GLU A 36 11.41 3.31 -22.32
C GLU A 36 10.75 4.44 -21.50
N ASP A 37 10.14 5.41 -22.18
CA ASP A 37 9.36 6.44 -21.49
C ASP A 37 8.14 5.84 -20.78
N GLY A 38 7.91 6.27 -19.53
CA GLY A 38 6.78 5.86 -18.71
C GLY A 38 7.16 5.16 -17.43
N ILE A 39 6.14 4.82 -16.67
CA ILE A 39 6.25 4.16 -15.37
C ILE A 39 5.58 2.79 -15.38
N GLU A 40 6.03 1.91 -14.50
CA GLU A 40 5.32 0.70 -14.09
C GLU A 40 4.94 0.79 -12.63
N VAL A 41 3.84 0.15 -12.29
CA VAL A 41 3.36 -0.02 -10.92
C VAL A 41 3.31 -1.50 -10.57
N PHE A 42 3.62 -1.82 -9.31
CA PHE A 42 3.58 -3.19 -8.82
C PHE A 42 2.17 -3.54 -8.32
N LEU A 43 1.63 -4.63 -8.82
CA LEU A 43 0.35 -5.20 -8.38
C LEU A 43 0.55 -6.63 -7.92
N ILE A 44 -0.19 -7.03 -6.89
CA ILE A 44 -0.26 -8.39 -6.37
C ILE A 44 -1.65 -8.96 -6.58
N GLU A 45 -1.74 -10.24 -6.94
CA GLU A 45 -3.00 -10.99 -7.03
C GLU A 45 -3.29 -11.64 -5.68
N ARG A 46 -4.41 -11.26 -5.05
CA ARG A 46 -4.82 -11.80 -3.76
C ARG A 46 -5.26 -13.26 -3.88
N ALA A 47 -4.84 -14.08 -2.92
CA ALA A 47 -5.27 -15.48 -2.85
C ALA A 47 -6.81 -15.60 -2.79
N ALA A 48 -7.38 -16.54 -3.54
CA ALA A 48 -8.85 -16.68 -3.72
C ALA A 48 -9.64 -16.79 -2.41
N LYS A 49 -9.02 -17.27 -1.33
CA LYS A 49 -9.65 -17.42 0.01
C LYS A 49 -9.66 -16.15 0.85
N THR A 50 -8.95 -15.10 0.43
CA THR A 50 -8.88 -13.82 1.15
C THR A 50 -10.05 -12.90 0.77
N ASN A 51 -10.24 -11.82 1.52
CA ASN A 51 -11.17 -10.76 1.11
C ASN A 51 -10.66 -10.11 -0.18
N PHE A 52 -11.55 -9.90 -1.16
CA PHE A 52 -11.22 -9.50 -2.53
C PHE A 52 -10.32 -10.50 -3.27
N GLY A 53 -10.37 -11.80 -2.92
CA GLY A 53 -9.59 -12.86 -3.56
C GLY A 53 -9.75 -12.90 -5.07
N GLY A 54 -8.65 -13.10 -5.79
CA GLY A 54 -8.56 -13.06 -7.24
C GLY A 54 -8.41 -11.65 -7.83
N ALA A 55 -8.54 -10.59 -7.02
CA ALA A 55 -8.29 -9.23 -7.50
C ALA A 55 -6.82 -8.86 -7.45
N TYR A 56 -6.38 -8.10 -8.44
CA TYR A 56 -5.11 -7.39 -8.41
C TYR A 56 -5.26 -6.09 -7.62
N VAL A 57 -4.38 -5.92 -6.64
CA VAL A 57 -4.36 -4.78 -5.72
C VAL A 57 -2.92 -4.30 -5.53
N PHE A 58 -2.76 -3.13 -4.92
CA PHE A 58 -1.46 -2.67 -4.43
C PHE A 58 -1.12 -3.33 -3.10
N PRO A 59 0.17 -3.51 -2.75
CA PRO A 59 0.61 -4.00 -1.44
C PRO A 59 0.07 -3.13 -0.30
N GLY A 60 -0.35 -3.77 0.78
CA GLY A 60 -0.83 -3.06 1.97
C GLY A 60 -1.83 -3.86 2.81
N GLY A 61 -2.00 -3.42 4.03
CA GLY A 61 -2.85 -4.09 5.02
C GLY A 61 -3.32 -3.17 6.12
N LYS A 62 -3.58 -3.73 7.30
CA LYS A 62 -4.08 -2.99 8.44
C LYS A 62 -2.98 -2.18 9.11
N VAL A 63 -3.39 -1.09 9.74
CA VAL A 63 -2.54 -0.42 10.73
C VAL A 63 -2.70 -1.18 12.04
N ASP A 64 -1.64 -1.80 12.50
CA ASP A 64 -1.60 -2.54 13.75
C ASP A 64 -1.29 -1.62 14.95
N LEU A 65 -1.61 -2.09 16.15
CA LEU A 65 -1.32 -1.31 17.37
C LEU A 65 0.18 -1.05 17.54
N GLU A 66 1.01 -1.98 17.11
CA GLU A 66 2.45 -1.90 17.16
C GLU A 66 3.02 -0.80 16.26
N ASP A 67 2.38 -0.51 15.13
CA ASP A 67 2.79 0.57 14.23
C ASP A 67 2.70 1.95 14.91
N SER A 68 1.97 2.04 16.04
CA SER A 68 1.83 3.24 16.87
C SER A 68 2.80 3.29 18.07
N SER A 69 3.81 2.39 18.13
CA SER A 69 4.81 2.41 19.21
C SER A 69 5.64 3.70 19.18
N ASP A 70 5.92 4.26 20.35
CA ASP A 70 6.75 5.46 20.50
C ASP A 70 8.17 5.27 19.93
N GLU A 71 8.64 4.01 19.84
CA GLU A 71 9.94 3.66 19.26
C GLU A 71 10.07 4.15 17.80
N PHE A 72 8.98 4.15 17.04
CA PHE A 72 9.01 4.58 15.64
C PHE A 72 9.27 6.08 15.47
N SER A 73 9.02 6.89 16.48
CA SER A 73 9.36 8.33 16.43
C SER A 73 10.87 8.59 16.28
N GLU A 74 11.70 7.65 16.78
CA GLU A 74 13.16 7.72 16.68
C GLU A 74 13.71 6.99 15.44
N ILE A 75 12.96 6.04 14.90
CA ILE A 75 13.37 5.19 13.78
C ILE A 75 12.88 5.76 12.43
N CYS A 76 11.79 6.53 12.42
CA CYS A 76 11.28 7.15 11.20
C CYS A 76 12.08 8.39 10.81
N GLN A 77 12.47 8.48 9.54
CA GLN A 77 13.16 9.64 9.00
C GLN A 77 12.25 10.40 8.02
N GLY A 78 11.99 11.66 8.33
CA GLY A 78 11.33 12.59 7.41
C GLY A 78 9.98 13.12 7.90
N VAL A 79 9.07 12.28 8.41
CA VAL A 79 7.73 12.69 8.83
C VAL A 79 7.52 12.42 10.32
N SER A 80 7.17 13.44 11.09
CA SER A 80 6.77 13.32 12.49
C SER A 80 5.30 12.87 12.63
N ASP A 81 4.89 12.39 13.82
CA ASP A 81 3.47 12.05 14.08
C ASP A 81 2.55 13.27 13.93
N GLU A 82 3.00 14.47 14.33
CA GLU A 82 2.24 15.70 14.19
C GLU A 82 1.98 16.03 12.71
N GLU A 83 3.01 15.97 11.86
CA GLU A 83 2.91 16.21 10.42
C GLU A 83 2.04 15.15 9.73
N ALA A 84 2.26 13.87 10.06
CA ALA A 84 1.47 12.76 9.55
C ALA A 84 -0.01 12.88 9.94
N SER A 85 -0.29 13.16 11.22
CA SER A 85 -1.65 13.33 11.72
C SER A 85 -2.35 14.52 11.06
N SER A 86 -1.64 15.62 10.91
CA SER A 86 -2.12 16.81 10.21
C SER A 86 -2.46 16.48 8.74
N ALA A 87 -1.57 15.78 8.02
CA ALA A 87 -1.79 15.38 6.64
C ALA A 87 -3.00 14.46 6.46
N LEU A 88 -3.26 13.57 7.43
CA LEU A 88 -4.41 12.67 7.41
C LEU A 88 -5.71 13.29 7.93
N GLY A 89 -5.66 14.50 8.52
CA GLY A 89 -6.80 15.16 9.15
C GLY A 89 -7.30 14.42 10.40
N ILE A 90 -6.40 13.80 11.18
CA ILE A 90 -6.68 13.11 12.44
C ILE A 90 -5.96 13.81 13.60
N GLU A 91 -6.40 13.56 14.84
CA GLU A 91 -5.87 14.26 16.02
C GLU A 91 -4.44 13.82 16.35
N LYS A 92 -4.13 12.52 16.26
CA LYS A 92 -2.83 11.90 16.55
C LYS A 92 -2.74 10.50 15.98
N GLY A 93 -1.53 9.93 15.96
CA GLY A 93 -1.27 8.55 15.51
C GLY A 93 -1.16 8.44 13.99
N GLY A 94 -0.92 9.56 13.30
CA GLY A 94 -0.77 9.57 11.84
C GLY A 94 0.45 8.80 11.35
N LEU A 95 1.56 8.87 12.09
CA LEU A 95 2.80 8.19 11.73
C LEU A 95 2.62 6.67 11.59
N ALA A 96 1.70 6.08 12.37
CA ALA A 96 1.39 4.66 12.30
C ALA A 96 0.98 4.19 10.88
N TYR A 97 0.36 5.04 10.07
CA TYR A 97 0.00 4.70 8.69
C TYR A 97 1.23 4.61 7.78
N TRP A 98 2.24 5.47 7.98
CA TRP A 98 3.52 5.40 7.26
C TRP A 98 4.31 4.17 7.65
N VAL A 99 4.35 3.85 8.96
CA VAL A 99 4.98 2.63 9.48
C VAL A 99 4.30 1.39 8.92
N ALA A 100 2.96 1.33 8.99
CA ALA A 100 2.16 0.21 8.46
C ALA A 100 2.44 -0.02 6.97
N VAL A 101 2.47 1.04 6.16
CA VAL A 101 2.78 0.93 4.73
C VAL A 101 4.15 0.31 4.48
N ILE A 102 5.18 0.74 5.22
CA ILE A 102 6.53 0.21 5.05
C ILE A 102 6.58 -1.25 5.52
N ARG A 103 5.96 -1.57 6.66
CA ARG A 103 5.86 -2.94 7.18
C ARG A 103 5.17 -3.87 6.19
N GLU A 104 3.96 -3.52 5.75
CA GLU A 104 3.18 -4.32 4.80
C GLU A 104 3.88 -4.50 3.45
N CYS A 105 4.54 -3.43 2.97
CA CYS A 105 5.36 -3.51 1.76
C CYS A 105 6.49 -4.54 1.92
N PHE A 106 7.16 -4.56 3.08
CA PHE A 106 8.21 -5.53 3.35
C PHE A 106 7.66 -6.94 3.53
N GLU A 107 6.56 -7.12 4.27
CA GLU A 107 5.90 -8.41 4.47
C GLU A 107 5.40 -9.02 3.16
N GLU A 108 4.60 -8.28 2.39
CA GLU A 108 3.93 -8.81 1.21
C GLU A 108 4.85 -8.94 -0.01
N VAL A 109 5.81 -8.00 -0.20
CA VAL A 109 6.60 -7.95 -1.44
C VAL A 109 8.11 -7.90 -1.25
N GLY A 110 8.60 -7.90 0.00
CA GLY A 110 10.02 -7.95 0.31
C GLY A 110 10.77 -6.64 0.08
N ILE A 111 10.08 -5.55 -0.20
CA ILE A 111 10.67 -4.22 -0.37
C ILE A 111 10.64 -3.46 0.96
N LEU A 112 11.81 -3.13 1.49
CA LEU A 112 11.95 -2.31 2.69
C LEU A 112 12.35 -0.88 2.31
N LEU A 113 11.45 0.06 2.53
CA LEU A 113 11.71 1.49 2.34
C LEU A 113 12.44 2.03 3.56
N ALA A 114 13.77 1.98 3.53
CA ALA A 114 14.62 2.38 4.64
C ALA A 114 15.92 3.04 4.15
N TYR A 115 16.55 3.74 5.07
CA TYR A 115 17.89 4.30 4.93
C TYR A 115 18.86 3.59 5.86
N ARG A 116 20.13 3.47 5.43
CA ARG A 116 21.21 3.08 6.33
C ARG A 116 21.63 4.27 7.21
N LYS A 117 22.17 3.98 8.38
CA LYS A 117 22.65 4.99 9.33
C LYS A 117 23.74 5.90 8.73
N GLU A 118 24.59 5.33 7.92
CA GLU A 118 25.65 6.08 7.21
C GLU A 118 25.10 6.92 6.05
N GLY A 119 23.82 6.83 5.76
CA GLY A 119 23.14 7.47 4.64
C GLY A 119 22.96 6.54 3.44
N GLY A 120 22.08 6.95 2.53
CA GLY A 120 21.70 6.16 1.37
C GLY A 120 20.55 5.18 1.62
N ASN A 121 19.95 4.70 0.55
CA ASN A 121 18.88 3.71 0.61
C ASN A 121 19.41 2.38 1.14
N PHE A 122 18.56 1.69 1.90
CA PHE A 122 18.82 0.29 2.22
C PHE A 122 18.75 -0.55 0.94
N ASP A 123 19.83 -1.31 0.73
CA ASP A 123 19.95 -2.32 -0.29
C ASP A 123 20.83 -3.43 0.29
N PRO A 124 20.40 -4.70 0.33
CA PRO A 124 21.21 -5.78 0.87
C PRO A 124 22.54 -5.93 0.11
N GLU A 125 23.67 -5.85 0.83
CA GLU A 125 25.01 -5.81 0.22
C GLU A 125 25.48 -7.19 -0.24
N ASP A 126 25.11 -8.24 0.50
CA ASP A 126 25.54 -9.61 0.24
C ASP A 126 24.44 -10.64 0.54
N GLU A 127 24.70 -11.91 0.19
CA GLU A 127 23.75 -13.01 0.40
C GLU A 127 23.45 -13.27 1.88
N SER A 128 24.39 -13.03 2.79
CA SER A 128 24.18 -13.20 4.23
C SER A 128 23.19 -12.15 4.77
N GLU A 129 23.32 -10.92 4.30
CA GLU A 129 22.37 -9.86 4.63
C GLU A 129 20.97 -10.15 4.04
N LYS A 130 20.90 -10.58 2.78
CA LYS A 130 19.64 -11.01 2.16
C LYS A 130 18.96 -12.12 2.96
N GLU A 131 19.70 -13.15 3.39
CA GLU A 131 19.17 -14.23 4.21
C GLU A 131 18.62 -13.72 5.55
N ARG A 132 19.30 -12.77 6.21
CA ARG A 132 18.80 -12.16 7.46
C ARG A 132 17.49 -11.42 7.23
N PHE A 133 17.38 -10.62 6.15
CA PHE A 133 16.17 -9.88 5.85
C PHE A 133 15.02 -10.79 5.40
N VAL A 134 15.28 -11.88 4.69
CA VAL A 134 14.29 -12.94 4.44
C VAL A 134 13.79 -13.54 5.75
N ASN A 135 14.67 -13.76 6.74
CA ASN A 135 14.26 -14.25 8.05
C ASN A 135 13.38 -13.23 8.80
N TYR A 136 13.73 -11.94 8.81
CA TYR A 136 12.90 -10.90 9.41
C TYR A 136 11.52 -10.84 8.74
N ARG A 137 11.47 -10.88 7.41
CA ARG A 137 10.22 -10.92 6.63
C ARG A 137 9.35 -12.11 7.02
N ASN A 138 9.92 -13.31 7.13
CA ASN A 138 9.18 -14.50 7.55
C ASN A 138 8.61 -14.37 8.96
N ARG A 139 9.38 -13.82 9.90
CA ARG A 139 8.92 -13.57 11.27
C ARG A 139 7.77 -12.56 11.34
N LEU A 140 7.83 -11.49 10.53
CA LEU A 140 6.71 -10.54 10.39
C LEU A 140 5.48 -11.24 9.82
N ASN A 141 5.61 -12.04 8.77
CA ASN A 141 4.52 -12.83 8.19
C ASN A 141 3.93 -13.85 9.17
N ASP A 142 4.72 -14.34 10.12
CA ASP A 142 4.26 -15.19 11.23
C ASP A 142 3.58 -14.38 12.37
N GLY A 143 3.47 -13.05 12.22
CA GLY A 143 2.83 -12.14 13.17
C GLY A 143 3.74 -11.69 14.32
N GLU A 144 5.06 -11.91 14.23
CA GLU A 144 6.01 -11.39 15.21
C GLU A 144 6.22 -9.88 15.03
N LYS A 145 6.36 -9.17 16.14
CA LYS A 145 6.54 -7.71 16.18
C LYS A 145 8.01 -7.33 16.17
N VAL A 146 8.66 -7.55 15.04
CA VAL A 146 10.12 -7.42 14.95
C VAL A 146 10.62 -6.20 14.19
N LEU A 147 9.73 -5.39 13.59
CA LEU A 147 10.13 -4.27 12.72
C LEU A 147 11.04 -3.26 13.42
N ALA A 148 10.64 -2.75 14.60
CA ALA A 148 11.43 -1.78 15.35
C ALA A 148 12.78 -2.37 15.77
N ASN A 149 12.76 -3.59 16.33
CA ASN A 149 14.00 -4.29 16.73
C ASN A 149 14.92 -4.59 15.55
N MET A 150 14.36 -4.93 14.39
CA MET A 150 15.12 -5.09 13.13
C MET A 150 15.81 -3.78 12.76
N CYS A 151 15.08 -2.67 12.75
CA CYS A 151 15.66 -1.37 12.41
C CYS A 151 16.78 -0.98 13.36
N GLU A 152 16.59 -1.19 14.68
CA GLU A 152 17.62 -0.92 15.68
C GLU A 152 18.85 -1.81 15.48
N SER A 153 18.65 -3.13 15.32
CA SER A 153 19.74 -4.12 15.20
C SER A 153 20.56 -3.98 13.93
N GLU A 154 19.93 -3.58 12.84
CA GLU A 154 20.54 -3.42 11.51
C GLU A 154 20.89 -1.94 11.21
N GLU A 155 20.77 -1.06 12.19
CA GLU A 155 21.06 0.40 12.10
C GLU A 155 20.35 1.08 10.92
N LEU A 156 19.03 0.82 10.79
CA LEU A 156 18.19 1.35 9.73
C LEU A 156 17.21 2.39 10.24
N PHE A 157 16.85 3.33 9.37
CA PHE A 157 15.76 4.27 9.56
C PHE A 157 14.68 4.07 8.49
N LEU A 158 13.42 4.02 8.88
CA LEU A 158 12.31 3.94 7.95
C LEU A 158 12.19 5.24 7.15
N ALA A 159 12.17 5.13 5.83
CA ALA A 159 12.21 6.25 4.89
C ALA A 159 10.79 6.82 4.66
N THR A 160 10.19 7.42 5.68
CA THR A 160 8.82 7.95 5.64
C THR A 160 8.66 9.14 4.70
N ASP A 161 9.73 9.90 4.45
CA ASP A 161 9.78 11.01 3.49
C ASP A 161 9.65 10.57 2.02
N ARG A 162 9.87 9.28 1.74
CA ARG A 162 9.70 8.71 0.39
C ARG A 162 8.25 8.36 0.05
N LEU A 163 7.34 8.47 1.01
CA LEU A 163 5.92 8.17 0.85
C LEU A 163 5.12 9.45 0.64
N ALA A 164 4.59 9.64 -0.56
CA ALA A 164 3.62 10.70 -0.81
C ALA A 164 2.20 10.20 -0.54
N TYR A 165 1.43 10.93 0.28
CA TYR A 165 0.03 10.61 0.53
C TYR A 165 -0.80 10.92 -0.72
N LEU A 166 -1.57 9.92 -1.22
CA LEU A 166 -2.20 9.97 -2.54
C LEU A 166 -3.72 10.06 -2.49
N ALA A 167 -4.38 9.22 -1.69
CA ALA A 167 -5.84 9.09 -1.69
C ALA A 167 -6.37 8.49 -0.39
N HIS A 168 -7.65 8.74 -0.10
CA HIS A 168 -8.36 8.20 1.05
C HIS A 168 -9.65 7.50 0.63
N TRP A 169 -9.74 6.20 0.92
CA TRP A 169 -10.87 5.38 0.56
C TRP A 169 -11.46 4.67 1.77
N ILE A 170 -12.77 4.75 1.93
CA ILE A 170 -13.51 3.97 2.94
C ILE A 170 -14.36 2.92 2.23
N THR A 171 -14.24 1.67 2.65
CA THR A 171 -15.07 0.58 2.11
C THR A 171 -16.56 0.90 2.32
N PRO A 172 -17.41 0.70 1.32
CA PRO A 172 -18.85 0.99 1.41
C PRO A 172 -19.55 0.27 2.56
N LYS A 173 -20.60 0.87 3.09
CA LYS A 173 -21.40 0.31 4.22
C LYS A 173 -22.09 -1.02 3.91
N ILE A 174 -22.25 -1.34 2.65
CA ILE A 174 -22.83 -2.60 2.18
C ILE A 174 -21.89 -3.80 2.38
N GLU A 175 -20.59 -3.57 2.59
CA GLU A 175 -19.60 -4.63 2.82
C GLU A 175 -19.52 -4.98 4.30
N LYS A 176 -19.43 -6.29 4.61
CA LYS A 176 -19.28 -6.79 5.97
C LYS A 176 -17.92 -6.45 6.59
N ARG A 177 -16.85 -6.52 5.80
CA ARG A 177 -15.50 -6.12 6.19
C ARG A 177 -15.19 -4.77 5.58
N ARG A 178 -14.93 -3.80 6.44
CA ARG A 178 -14.68 -2.42 5.99
C ARG A 178 -13.32 -1.94 6.44
N TYR A 179 -12.68 -1.17 5.58
CA TYR A 179 -11.37 -0.56 5.80
C TYR A 179 -11.47 0.94 5.56
N ASP A 180 -10.76 1.71 6.38
CA ASP A 180 -10.44 3.12 6.20
C ASP A 180 -9.00 3.18 5.69
N THR A 181 -8.82 3.20 4.36
CA THR A 181 -7.53 2.97 3.72
C THR A 181 -6.92 4.28 3.23
N ARG A 182 -5.71 4.57 3.70
CA ARG A 182 -4.86 5.64 3.19
C ARG A 182 -3.92 5.06 2.15
N PHE A 183 -3.93 5.64 0.96
CA PHE A 183 -3.07 5.23 -0.15
C PHE A 183 -1.87 6.16 -0.24
N PHE A 184 -0.70 5.54 -0.38
CA PHE A 184 0.57 6.22 -0.56
C PHE A 184 1.18 5.82 -1.90
N ILE A 185 2.16 6.59 -2.36
CA ILE A 185 2.95 6.25 -3.54
C ILE A 185 4.42 6.43 -3.21
N ALA A 186 5.26 5.50 -3.67
CA ALA A 186 6.70 5.53 -3.50
C ALA A 186 7.42 4.92 -4.69
N GLN A 187 8.60 5.43 -5.00
CA GLN A 187 9.51 4.79 -5.95
C GLN A 187 10.14 3.54 -5.31
N ALA A 188 10.09 2.43 -6.02
CA ALA A 188 10.78 1.21 -5.61
C ALA A 188 12.31 1.43 -5.62
N PRO A 189 13.05 0.94 -4.60
CA PRO A 189 14.50 0.94 -4.61
C PRO A 189 15.05 0.09 -5.77
N GLU A 190 16.09 0.55 -6.45
CA GLU A 190 16.64 -0.14 -7.62
C GLU A 190 17.31 -1.48 -7.28
N GLY A 191 17.91 -1.58 -6.08
CA GLY A 191 18.67 -2.77 -5.66
C GLY A 191 17.82 -3.87 -5.00
N GLN A 192 16.52 -3.65 -4.78
CA GLN A 192 15.62 -4.63 -4.16
C GLN A 192 14.66 -5.21 -5.19
N GLU A 193 14.48 -6.53 -5.17
CA GLU A 193 13.54 -7.22 -6.04
C GLU A 193 12.19 -7.44 -5.33
N ALA A 194 11.12 -6.95 -5.95
CA ALA A 194 9.76 -7.12 -5.44
C ALA A 194 9.25 -8.54 -5.76
N ILE A 195 9.05 -9.35 -4.73
CA ILE A 195 8.58 -10.73 -4.84
C ILE A 195 7.44 -10.94 -3.84
N HIS A 196 6.26 -11.35 -4.32
CA HIS A 196 5.11 -11.66 -3.46
C HIS A 196 5.43 -12.77 -2.45
N ASP A 197 4.71 -12.78 -1.32
CA ASP A 197 4.95 -13.69 -0.18
C ASP A 197 4.57 -15.15 -0.45
N GLY A 198 3.70 -15.40 -1.43
CA GLY A 198 3.22 -16.73 -1.82
C GLY A 198 2.12 -17.30 -0.91
N SER A 199 1.68 -16.59 0.13
CA SER A 199 0.66 -17.02 1.07
C SER A 199 -0.64 -16.24 0.96
N GLU A 200 -0.60 -14.93 1.12
CA GLU A 200 -1.71 -14.00 0.94
C GLU A 200 -1.82 -13.55 -0.51
N SER A 201 -0.70 -13.49 -1.21
CA SER A 201 -0.56 -13.13 -2.62
C SER A 201 -0.01 -14.30 -3.42
N VAL A 202 -0.65 -14.63 -4.54
CA VAL A 202 -0.34 -15.83 -5.36
C VAL A 202 0.36 -15.50 -6.66
N ASN A 203 0.36 -14.24 -7.05
CA ASN A 203 1.03 -13.73 -8.26
C ASN A 203 1.37 -12.26 -8.07
N SER A 204 2.28 -11.74 -8.87
CA SER A 204 2.63 -10.32 -8.90
C SER A 204 3.12 -9.89 -10.26
N ILE A 205 2.88 -8.63 -10.61
CA ILE A 205 3.27 -8.06 -11.89
C ILE A 205 3.74 -6.61 -11.74
N TRP A 206 4.77 -6.26 -12.48
CA TRP A 206 5.05 -4.88 -12.85
C TRP A 206 4.31 -4.59 -14.15
N ILE A 207 3.51 -3.54 -14.19
CA ILE A 207 2.66 -3.22 -15.33
C ILE A 207 2.50 -1.72 -15.51
N LYS A 208 2.47 -1.23 -16.75
CA LYS A 208 2.12 0.17 -17.04
C LYS A 208 0.67 0.43 -16.61
N PRO A 209 0.36 1.57 -15.95
CA PRO A 209 -1.01 1.87 -15.50
C PRO A 209 -2.06 1.74 -16.61
N GLU A 210 -1.76 2.23 -17.79
CA GLU A 210 -2.64 2.19 -18.96
C GLU A 210 -2.91 0.74 -19.43
N GLU A 211 -1.88 -0.11 -19.40
CA GLU A 211 -2.04 -1.51 -19.77
C GLU A 211 -2.85 -2.29 -18.74
N ALA A 212 -2.67 -2.00 -17.44
CA ALA A 212 -3.49 -2.59 -16.38
C ALA A 212 -4.97 -2.25 -16.54
N LEU A 213 -5.29 -0.98 -16.81
CA LEU A 213 -6.65 -0.52 -17.06
C LEU A 213 -7.25 -1.17 -18.31
N LYS A 214 -6.50 -1.26 -19.39
CA LYS A 214 -6.91 -1.96 -20.62
C LYS A 214 -7.19 -3.44 -20.36
N GLN A 215 -6.31 -4.14 -19.64
CA GLN A 215 -6.53 -5.55 -19.31
C GLN A 215 -7.73 -5.75 -18.38
N PHE A 216 -8.03 -4.80 -17.50
CA PHE A 216 -9.27 -4.79 -16.73
C PHE A 216 -10.51 -4.66 -17.64
N GLU A 217 -10.51 -3.73 -18.59
CA GLU A 217 -11.61 -3.57 -19.55
C GLU A 217 -11.83 -4.82 -20.42
N GLU A 218 -10.75 -5.50 -20.78
CA GLU A 218 -10.77 -6.76 -21.51
C GLU A 218 -11.16 -7.96 -20.63
N GLY A 219 -11.31 -7.78 -19.32
CA GLY A 219 -11.65 -8.84 -18.36
C GLY A 219 -10.53 -9.83 -18.05
N LYS A 220 -9.28 -9.45 -18.35
CA LYS A 220 -8.08 -10.26 -18.07
C LYS A 220 -7.55 -10.07 -16.66
N LEU A 221 -7.67 -8.85 -16.12
CA LEU A 221 -7.37 -8.55 -14.73
C LEU A 221 -8.67 -8.21 -13.99
N LEU A 222 -8.83 -8.77 -12.79
CA LEU A 222 -9.90 -8.34 -11.87
C LEU A 222 -9.33 -7.25 -10.96
N MET A 223 -10.00 -6.12 -10.86
CA MET A 223 -9.59 -5.02 -9.98
C MET A 223 -10.79 -4.41 -9.27
N ILE A 224 -10.57 -3.89 -8.06
CA ILE A 224 -11.57 -3.16 -7.29
C ILE A 224 -11.48 -1.65 -7.58
N MET A 225 -12.55 -0.92 -7.29
CA MET A 225 -12.67 0.51 -7.59
C MET A 225 -11.46 1.35 -7.11
N PRO A 226 -10.96 1.21 -5.86
CA PRO A 226 -9.79 1.97 -5.44
C PRO A 226 -8.55 1.72 -6.30
N THR A 227 -8.30 0.46 -6.70
CA THR A 227 -7.18 0.12 -7.58
C THR A 227 -7.32 0.82 -8.93
N ILE A 228 -8.49 0.72 -9.56
CA ILE A 228 -8.77 1.35 -10.86
C ILE A 228 -8.56 2.87 -10.79
N LYS A 229 -9.15 3.53 -9.79
CA LYS A 229 -9.09 5.00 -9.68
C LYS A 229 -7.69 5.52 -9.35
N ASN A 230 -6.93 4.80 -8.55
CA ASN A 230 -5.54 5.15 -8.29
C ASN A 230 -4.66 4.93 -9.53
N LEU A 231 -4.88 3.85 -10.30
CA LEU A 231 -4.21 3.66 -11.60
C LEU A 231 -4.52 4.80 -12.57
N GLU A 232 -5.81 5.17 -12.73
CA GLU A 232 -6.21 6.32 -13.57
C GLU A 232 -5.47 7.60 -13.17
N SER A 233 -5.22 7.82 -11.87
CA SER A 233 -4.58 9.03 -11.35
C SER A 233 -3.07 9.12 -11.62
N ILE A 234 -2.44 8.01 -12.02
CA ILE A 234 -1.01 7.91 -12.29
C ILE A 234 -0.68 7.61 -13.75
N CYS A 235 -1.68 7.61 -14.64
CA CYS A 235 -1.47 7.50 -16.09
C CYS A 235 -0.80 8.73 -16.68
N GLY A 236 -0.02 8.54 -17.75
CA GLY A 236 0.53 9.62 -18.60
C GLY A 236 1.78 10.30 -18.06
N PHE A 237 2.38 9.82 -16.97
CA PHE A 237 3.67 10.33 -16.49
C PHE A 237 4.83 9.67 -17.23
N SER A 238 5.83 10.47 -17.60
CA SER A 238 6.99 10.01 -18.36
C SER A 238 8.02 9.30 -17.48
N ASN A 239 8.03 9.59 -16.17
CA ASN A 239 8.94 8.98 -15.20
C ASN A 239 8.42 9.15 -13.76
N THR A 240 9.02 8.39 -12.84
CA THR A 240 8.65 8.38 -11.42
C THR A 240 8.91 9.72 -10.73
N LYS A 241 9.96 10.44 -11.11
CA LYS A 241 10.29 11.74 -10.55
C LYS A 241 9.18 12.75 -10.81
N GLU A 242 8.74 12.89 -12.07
CA GLU A 242 7.63 13.76 -12.46
C GLU A 242 6.34 13.41 -11.71
N LEU A 243 6.04 12.11 -11.62
CA LEU A 243 4.88 11.62 -10.88
C LEU A 243 4.96 12.03 -9.40
N LEU A 244 6.06 11.73 -8.71
CA LEU A 244 6.20 12.02 -7.27
C LEU A 244 6.22 13.52 -7.00
N GLU A 245 6.88 14.33 -7.82
CA GLU A 245 6.83 15.80 -7.72
C GLU A 245 5.39 16.31 -7.85
N SER A 246 4.62 15.78 -8.80
CA SER A 246 3.20 16.13 -8.99
C SER A 246 2.34 15.73 -7.78
N LYS A 247 2.57 14.54 -7.18
CA LYS A 247 1.78 14.08 -6.03
C LYS A 247 2.17 14.80 -4.74
N ASN A 248 3.45 15.06 -4.50
CA ASN A 248 3.93 15.84 -3.36
C ASN A 248 3.47 17.31 -3.40
N ALA A 249 3.15 17.85 -4.58
CA ALA A 249 2.60 19.19 -4.71
C ALA A 249 1.13 19.30 -4.29
N ILE A 250 0.42 18.19 -4.13
CA ILE A 250 -0.97 18.18 -3.66
C ILE A 250 -0.99 18.50 -2.17
N ASN A 251 -1.78 19.50 -1.79
CA ASN A 251 -2.00 19.77 -0.38
C ASN A 251 -2.78 18.57 0.25
N PRO A 252 -2.24 17.89 1.27
CA PRO A 252 -2.91 16.74 1.89
C PRO A 252 -4.34 17.04 2.36
N TYR A 253 -4.63 18.27 2.76
CA TYR A 253 -5.98 18.68 3.18
C TYR A 253 -7.01 18.71 2.03
N ASP A 254 -6.55 18.71 0.79
CA ASP A 254 -7.42 18.69 -0.40
C ASP A 254 -7.74 17.23 -0.84
N ILE A 255 -7.14 16.22 -0.18
CA ILE A 255 -7.41 14.82 -0.46
C ILE A 255 -8.77 14.43 0.12
N ALA A 256 -9.77 14.35 -0.75
CA ALA A 256 -11.11 13.99 -0.35
C ALA A 256 -11.23 12.54 0.11
N THR A 257 -12.01 12.31 1.17
CA THR A 257 -12.43 10.97 1.57
C THR A 257 -13.48 10.43 0.59
N ILE A 258 -13.21 9.26 0.01
CA ILE A 258 -14.10 8.60 -0.94
C ILE A 258 -14.73 7.38 -0.26
N GLU A 259 -16.03 7.45 0.01
CA GLU A 259 -16.85 6.30 0.42
C GLU A 259 -17.89 6.04 -0.69
N PRO A 260 -17.67 5.04 -1.58
CA PRO A 260 -18.61 4.76 -2.67
C PRO A 260 -19.99 4.38 -2.16
N LYS A 261 -21.03 4.88 -2.82
CA LYS A 261 -22.43 4.53 -2.54
C LYS A 261 -22.95 3.68 -3.70
N PHE A 262 -23.47 2.52 -3.38
CA PHE A 262 -24.17 1.69 -4.35
C PHE A 262 -25.65 2.00 -4.31
N PHE A 263 -26.21 2.35 -5.44
CA PHE A 263 -27.65 2.49 -5.62
C PHE A 263 -28.15 1.25 -6.35
N MET A 264 -29.08 0.51 -5.73
CA MET A 264 -29.82 -0.50 -6.48
C MET A 264 -30.77 0.22 -7.43
N GLU A 265 -30.58 0.05 -8.74
CA GLU A 265 -31.62 0.43 -9.69
C GLU A 265 -32.82 -0.47 -9.38
N ASN A 266 -33.89 0.14 -8.91
CA ASN A 266 -35.18 -0.53 -8.84
C ASN A 266 -35.57 -0.84 -10.29
N GLY A 267 -35.57 -2.13 -10.68
CA GLY A 267 -35.97 -2.62 -11.98
C GLY A 267 -37.45 -2.39 -12.26
#